data_4a6d85169d3d1ea41fbeb0b0e451f20d
#
_entry.id   4a6d85169d3d1ea41fbeb0b0e451f20d
#
_cell.length_a   1.000
_cell.length_b   1.000
_cell.length_c   1.000
_cell.angle_alpha   90.00
_cell.angle_beta   90.00
_cell.angle_gamma   90.00
#
_symmetry.space_group_name_H-M   'P 1'
#
loop_
_entity.id
_entity.type
_entity.pdbx_description
1 polymer ?
#
loop_
_entity_poly.entity_id
_entity_poly.type
_entity_poly.pdbx_seq_one_letter_code
_entity_poly.pdbx_strand_id
1 'polypeptide(L)'
;VDADHRILSTGYNGVPRGITHCTDIPCPGAHDLPGQTQLCWAVHAEMNAILQCHDLRYAHTLYTTCAPCFQCAKVIANTNVQRVVSLTDYADHMGRMLLELVHITVEIRA
;
A
#
# COMPACT_ATOMS: atom_id res chain seq x y z
N VAL A 1 10.86 4.98 1.91
CA VAL A 1 12.12 5.71 2.13
C VAL A 1 12.76 5.26 3.44
N ASP A 2 14.07 5.44 3.56
CA ASP A 2 14.80 5.19 4.80
C ASP A 2 14.69 6.37 5.79
N ALA A 3 15.35 6.28 6.93
CA ALA A 3 15.34 7.33 7.97
C ALA A 3 15.98 8.64 7.50
N ASP A 4 16.82 8.61 6.46
CA ASP A 4 17.46 9.78 5.86
C ASP A 4 16.67 10.33 4.65
N HIS A 5 15.44 9.87 4.46
CA HIS A 5 14.53 10.25 3.36
C HIS A 5 15.04 9.87 1.96
N ARG A 6 15.90 8.86 1.86
CA ARG A 6 16.31 8.30 0.57
C ARG A 6 15.27 7.30 0.09
N ILE A 7 14.94 7.37 -1.20
CA ILE A 7 13.99 6.43 -1.79
C ILE A 7 14.65 5.06 -1.91
N LEU A 8 14.04 4.04 -1.29
CA LEU A 8 14.49 2.65 -1.37
C LEU A 8 13.79 1.87 -2.47
N SER A 9 12.51 2.16 -2.70
CA SER A 9 11.74 1.56 -3.78
C SER A 9 10.49 2.40 -4.06
N THR A 10 9.84 2.08 -5.17
CA THR A 10 8.55 2.66 -5.54
C THR A 10 7.61 1.53 -5.95
N GLY A 11 6.31 1.83 -5.98
CA GLY A 11 5.30 0.90 -6.45
C GLY A 11 4.07 1.65 -6.95
N TYR A 12 3.33 1.00 -7.83
CA TYR A 12 2.04 1.50 -8.32
C TYR A 12 1.07 0.33 -8.40
N ASN A 13 -0.23 0.62 -8.45
CA ASN A 13 -1.25 -0.41 -8.61
C ASN A 13 -1.10 -1.06 -9.99
N GLY A 14 -0.92 -2.36 -10.00
CA GLY A 14 -0.75 -3.08 -11.26
C GLY A 14 -0.94 -4.57 -11.09
N VAL A 15 -1.44 -5.20 -12.14
CA VAL A 15 -1.61 -6.65 -12.19
C VAL A 15 -0.25 -7.35 -12.16
N PRO A 16 -0.21 -8.65 -11.77
CA PRO A 16 1.02 -9.42 -11.80
C PRO A 16 1.68 -9.39 -13.18
N ARG A 17 2.99 -9.54 -13.18
CA ARG A 17 3.79 -9.56 -14.40
C ARG A 17 3.25 -10.62 -15.37
N GLY A 18 3.10 -10.25 -16.64
CA GLY A 18 2.58 -11.13 -17.68
C GLY A 18 1.07 -11.13 -17.83
N ILE A 19 0.33 -10.41 -16.98
CA ILE A 19 -1.11 -10.26 -17.07
C ILE A 19 -1.43 -8.91 -17.73
N THR A 20 -2.45 -8.88 -18.60
CA THR A 20 -2.91 -7.64 -19.23
C THR A 20 -3.49 -6.69 -18.17
N HIS A 21 -3.15 -5.40 -18.27
CA HIS A 21 -3.65 -4.39 -17.33
C HIS A 21 -5.17 -4.27 -17.38
N CYS A 22 -5.80 -3.99 -16.22
CA CYS A 22 -7.25 -3.83 -16.12
C CYS A 22 -7.79 -2.65 -16.92
N THR A 23 -6.95 -1.67 -17.24
CA THR A 23 -7.31 -0.53 -18.10
C THR A 23 -7.48 -0.97 -19.56
N ASP A 24 -6.79 -2.02 -19.99
CA ASP A 24 -6.85 -2.55 -21.37
C ASP A 24 -7.89 -3.66 -21.47
N ILE A 25 -7.84 -4.64 -20.57
CA ILE A 25 -8.83 -5.72 -20.45
C ILE A 25 -9.28 -5.77 -18.98
N PRO A 26 -10.54 -5.37 -18.66
CA PRO A 26 -11.00 -5.37 -17.28
C PRO A 26 -10.89 -6.74 -16.62
N CYS A 27 -10.30 -6.78 -15.41
CA CYS A 27 -10.25 -7.98 -14.60
C CYS A 27 -11.61 -8.23 -13.93
N PRO A 28 -11.84 -9.41 -13.32
CA PRO A 28 -13.12 -9.72 -12.66
C PRO A 28 -13.58 -8.70 -11.63
N GLY A 29 -12.64 -8.00 -10.96
CA GLY A 29 -12.95 -7.00 -9.95
C GLY A 29 -12.96 -5.56 -10.45
N ALA A 30 -12.86 -5.31 -11.75
CA ALA A 30 -12.69 -3.96 -12.32
C ALA A 30 -13.85 -3.02 -12.02
N HIS A 31 -15.06 -3.56 -11.79
CA HIS A 31 -16.27 -2.78 -11.51
C HIS A 31 -16.75 -2.91 -10.06
N ASP A 32 -15.92 -3.50 -9.18
CA ASP A 32 -16.27 -3.60 -7.76
C ASP A 32 -16.32 -2.22 -7.13
N LEU A 33 -17.15 -2.11 -6.09
CA LEU A 33 -17.25 -0.87 -5.31
C LEU A 33 -15.93 -0.57 -4.59
N PRO A 34 -15.61 0.71 -4.34
CA PRO A 34 -14.43 1.06 -3.57
C PRO A 34 -14.38 0.31 -2.23
N GLY A 35 -13.23 -0.28 -1.92
CA GLY A 35 -13.04 -1.11 -0.73
C GLY A 35 -13.45 -2.56 -0.89
N GLN A 36 -14.08 -2.95 -2.00
CA GLN A 36 -14.47 -4.32 -2.33
C GLN A 36 -13.61 -4.82 -3.49
N THR A 37 -12.36 -5.17 -3.20
CA THR A 37 -11.34 -5.43 -4.22
C THR A 37 -10.89 -6.89 -4.30
N GLN A 38 -11.60 -7.82 -3.65
CA GLN A 38 -11.17 -9.22 -3.57
C GLN A 38 -11.13 -9.93 -4.92
N LEU A 39 -11.86 -9.46 -5.94
CA LEU A 39 -11.79 -10.00 -7.30
C LEU A 39 -10.88 -9.19 -8.22
N CYS A 40 -10.29 -8.10 -7.73
CA CYS A 40 -9.35 -7.31 -8.52
C CYS A 40 -7.99 -8.00 -8.59
N TRP A 41 -7.44 -8.11 -9.79
CA TRP A 41 -6.14 -8.75 -10.01
C TRP A 41 -4.97 -7.80 -9.79
N ALA A 42 -5.22 -6.51 -9.63
CA ALA A 42 -4.16 -5.56 -9.37
C ALA A 42 -3.58 -5.78 -7.98
N VAL A 43 -2.26 -5.82 -7.89
CA VAL A 43 -1.54 -5.76 -6.62
C VAL A 43 -1.44 -4.29 -6.23
N HIS A 44 -1.75 -3.98 -4.98
CA HIS A 44 -1.72 -2.60 -4.51
C HIS A 44 -0.31 -2.01 -4.54
N ALA A 45 -0.23 -0.70 -4.70
CA ALA A 45 1.03 0.02 -4.82
C ALA A 45 1.96 -0.24 -3.64
N GLU A 46 1.42 -0.28 -2.42
CA GLU A 46 2.18 -0.53 -1.20
C GLU A 46 2.85 -1.91 -1.24
N MET A 47 2.11 -2.92 -1.66
CA MET A 47 2.63 -4.28 -1.78
C MET A 47 3.71 -4.37 -2.85
N ASN A 48 3.50 -3.72 -3.99
CA ASN A 48 4.49 -3.69 -5.06
C ASN A 48 5.78 -2.98 -4.63
N ALA A 49 5.66 -1.89 -3.87
CA ALA A 49 6.83 -1.20 -3.32
C ALA A 49 7.60 -2.09 -2.35
N ILE A 50 6.90 -2.82 -1.50
CA ILE A 50 7.52 -3.76 -0.54
C ILE A 50 8.22 -4.89 -1.28
N LEU A 51 7.57 -5.50 -2.27
CA LEU A 51 8.13 -6.61 -3.04
C LEU A 51 9.40 -6.21 -3.81
N GLN A 52 9.50 -4.96 -4.22
CA GLN A 52 10.67 -4.47 -4.97
C GLN A 52 11.75 -3.86 -4.09
N CYS A 53 11.51 -3.75 -2.80
CA CYS A 53 12.48 -3.15 -1.89
C CYS A 53 13.56 -4.16 -1.50
N HIS A 54 14.80 -3.93 -1.93
CA HIS A 54 15.93 -4.80 -1.61
C HIS A 54 16.36 -4.66 -0.15
N ASP A 55 16.23 -3.46 0.42
CA ASP A 55 16.66 -3.17 1.80
C ASP A 55 15.47 -2.84 2.70
N LEU A 56 14.47 -3.71 2.71
CA LEU A 56 13.21 -3.50 3.45
C LEU A 56 13.43 -3.24 4.95
N ARG A 57 14.46 -3.83 5.54
CA ARG A 57 14.78 -3.62 6.97
C ARG A 57 15.17 -2.16 7.29
N TYR A 58 15.57 -1.36 6.30
CA TYR A 58 15.86 0.07 6.48
C TYR A 58 14.70 0.97 6.11
N ALA A 59 13.59 0.42 5.63
CA ALA A 59 12.40 1.19 5.31
C ALA A 59 11.83 1.82 6.59
N HIS A 60 11.73 3.13 6.60
CA HIS A 60 11.26 3.91 7.74
C HIS A 60 9.88 4.51 7.49
N THR A 61 9.68 5.12 6.32
CA THR A 61 8.44 5.81 5.99
C THR A 61 7.91 5.33 4.64
N LEU A 62 6.63 5.03 4.61
CA LEU A 62 5.88 4.73 3.40
C LEU A 62 5.05 5.95 3.03
N TYR A 63 5.28 6.51 1.85
CA TYR A 63 4.45 7.56 1.27
C TYR A 63 3.50 6.93 0.25
N THR A 64 2.23 7.23 0.36
CA THR A 64 1.20 6.66 -0.50
C THR A 64 0.12 7.70 -0.82
N THR A 65 -0.61 7.51 -1.89
CA THR A 65 -1.69 8.44 -2.27
C THR A 65 -2.92 8.28 -1.39
N CYS A 66 -3.21 7.05 -0.99
CA CYS A 66 -4.33 6.73 -0.11
C CYS A 66 -3.83 5.89 1.06
N ALA A 67 -4.38 6.08 2.25
CA ALA A 67 -4.02 5.27 3.40
C ALA A 67 -4.22 3.77 3.10
N PRO A 68 -3.35 2.89 3.59
CA PRO A 68 -3.39 1.47 3.26
C PRO A 68 -4.71 0.81 3.65
N CYS A 69 -5.22 -0.07 2.78
CA CYS A 69 -6.32 -0.95 3.13
C CYS A 69 -5.87 -1.96 4.20
N PHE A 70 -6.82 -2.70 4.76
CA PHE A 70 -6.53 -3.66 5.82
C PHE A 70 -5.50 -4.72 5.40
N GLN A 71 -5.60 -5.22 4.17
CA GLN A 71 -4.66 -6.24 3.67
C GLN A 71 -3.23 -5.72 3.58
N CYS A 72 -3.06 -4.51 3.04
CA CYS A 72 -1.74 -3.87 2.98
C CYS A 72 -1.22 -3.51 4.37
N ALA A 73 -2.09 -3.04 5.26
CA ALA A 73 -1.72 -2.68 6.63
C ALA A 73 -1.15 -3.88 7.39
N LYS A 74 -1.74 -5.07 7.23
CA LYS A 74 -1.22 -6.29 7.87
C LYS A 74 0.22 -6.59 7.45
N VAL A 75 0.52 -6.40 6.17
CA VAL A 75 1.88 -6.64 5.67
C VAL A 75 2.83 -5.55 6.14
N ILE A 76 2.41 -4.29 6.06
CA ILE A 76 3.22 -3.16 6.54
C ILE A 76 3.55 -3.33 8.03
N ALA A 77 2.60 -3.79 8.83
CA ALA A 77 2.79 -4.03 10.26
C ALA A 77 3.92 -5.03 10.57
N ASN A 78 4.23 -5.94 9.65
CA ASN A 78 5.31 -6.91 9.78
C ASN A 78 6.64 -6.43 9.16
N THR A 79 6.70 -5.20 8.70
CA THR A 79 7.96 -4.58 8.25
C THR A 79 8.54 -3.71 9.35
N ASN A 80 9.69 -3.08 9.08
CA ASN A 80 10.29 -2.09 9.99
C ASN A 80 9.77 -0.67 9.75
N VAL A 81 8.77 -0.49 8.91
CA VAL A 81 8.16 0.82 8.67
C VAL A 81 7.55 1.36 9.97
N GLN A 82 7.89 2.60 10.30
CA GLN A 82 7.45 3.25 11.53
C GLN A 82 6.43 4.36 11.26
N ARG A 83 6.29 4.77 9.99
CA ARG A 83 5.47 5.93 9.63
C ARG A 83 4.86 5.72 8.26
N VAL A 84 3.57 6.01 8.14
CA VAL A 84 2.85 6.04 6.86
C VAL A 84 2.32 7.46 6.65
N VAL A 85 2.56 8.03 5.49
CA VAL A 85 2.06 9.36 5.11
C VAL A 85 1.23 9.21 3.84
N SER A 86 -0.02 9.67 3.88
CA SER A 86 -0.92 9.61 2.73
C SER A 86 -1.60 10.94 2.47
N LEU A 87 -2.09 11.12 1.24
CA LEU A 87 -2.85 12.31 0.86
C LEU A 87 -4.31 12.21 1.29
N THR A 88 -4.87 11.00 1.24
CA THR A 88 -6.27 10.75 1.61
C THR A 88 -6.37 9.55 2.53
N ASP A 89 -7.46 9.49 3.30
CA ASP A 89 -7.78 8.32 4.11
C ASP A 89 -8.44 7.24 3.24
N TYR A 90 -8.37 5.99 3.68
CA TYR A 90 -9.07 4.89 3.03
C TYR A 90 -10.54 4.86 3.50
N ALA A 91 -11.44 4.38 2.64
CA ALA A 91 -12.87 4.32 2.97
C ALA A 91 -13.17 3.47 4.21
N ASP A 92 -12.41 2.39 4.42
CA ASP A 92 -12.47 1.53 5.59
C ASP A 92 -11.28 1.85 6.50
N HIS A 93 -11.55 2.21 7.75
CA HIS A 93 -10.52 2.61 8.71
C HIS A 93 -9.80 1.45 9.39
N MET A 94 -10.12 0.20 9.08
CA MET A 94 -9.53 -0.97 9.74
C MET A 94 -8.01 -1.04 9.55
N GLY A 95 -7.52 -0.69 8.36
CA GLY A 95 -6.07 -0.66 8.10
C GLY A 95 -5.35 0.36 8.98
N ARG A 96 -5.89 1.56 9.05
CA ARG A 96 -5.34 2.62 9.90
C ARG A 96 -5.36 2.23 11.37
N MET A 97 -6.47 1.67 11.85
CA MET A 97 -6.58 1.20 13.22
C MET A 97 -5.51 0.15 13.55
N LEU A 98 -5.30 -0.80 12.65
CA LEU A 98 -4.26 -1.84 12.85
C LEU A 98 -2.87 -1.23 12.95
N LEU A 99 -2.52 -0.30 12.06
CA LEU A 99 -1.21 0.35 12.06
C LEU A 99 -1.00 1.13 13.36
N GLU A 100 -2.00 1.85 13.82
CA GLU A 100 -1.93 2.59 15.08
C GLU A 100 -1.79 1.67 16.29
N LEU A 101 -2.45 0.51 16.28
CA LEU A 101 -2.32 -0.48 17.35
C LEU A 101 -0.90 -1.02 17.49
N VAL A 102 -0.15 -1.12 16.41
CA VAL A 102 1.25 -1.56 16.44
C VAL A 102 2.23 -0.38 16.47
N HIS A 103 1.74 0.80 16.83
CA HIS A 103 2.53 2.03 17.02
C HIS A 103 3.19 2.57 15.74
N ILE A 104 2.61 2.30 14.58
CA ILE A 104 3.00 2.94 13.34
C ILE A 104 2.21 4.25 13.23
N THR A 105 2.92 5.36 13.08
CA THR A 105 2.28 6.67 12.93
C THR A 105 1.65 6.78 11.55
N VAL A 106 0.39 7.18 11.50
CA VAL A 106 -0.32 7.42 10.24
C VAL A 106 -0.67 8.90 10.13
N GLU A 107 -0.14 9.56 9.11
CA GLU A 107 -0.41 10.97 8.82
C GLU A 107 -1.20 11.10 7.52
N ILE A 108 -2.30 11.84 7.58
CA ILE A 108 -3.10 12.19 6.39
C ILE A 108 -2.81 13.66 6.10
N ARG A 109 -2.26 13.93 4.92
CA ARG A 109 -1.89 15.28 4.48
C ARG A 109 -2.74 15.66 3.25
N ALA A 110 -3.90 16.23 3.53
CA ALA A 110 -4.78 16.70 2.46
C ALA A 110 -4.19 17.93 1.74
#